data_c40287663008d639ff033e6c157abb7e
#
_entry.id   c40287663008d639ff033e6c157abb7e
#
_cell.length_a   1.000
_cell.length_b   1.000
_cell.length_c   1.000
_cell.angle_alpha   90.00
_cell.angle_beta   90.00
_cell.angle_gamma   90.00
#
_symmetry.space_group_name_H-M   'P 1'
#
loop_
_entity.id
_entity.type
_entity.pdbx_description
1 polymer ?
#
loop_
_entity_poly.entity_id
_entity_poly.type
_entity_poly.pdbx_seq_one_letter_code
_entity_poly.pdbx_strand_id
1 'polypeptide(L)'
;MLFSLTHGMHVIQDMPDQDAGQGIRSSRSVGDGKKSLDKAGVIPIDAVVEGGDASRTVSRSRGWGDGSAATNGAFRYMFRDASGIPVDPQTLSALDALADSMATEAPGDSESALPPILTYFGQFIDHDITANTDREIEGLSVISGEFEPVPRDNVEAGISNLRDGSLGLDSLYGDKPGQGPFATKLAGLMRHPTLTNKMRLGTVADSGDGRPPLPADPAADLLRLGFLLDRGEITQAELEALNPALRANFVDDSGPIRTRAILGDGRNDENLLVAQLHVAFLRLHNKLADVTDSFEDARRLTQFHYQWLVLNEYLPAICAGDVADEVLAKGAPLYADFHDAHPSADPAQMPMPLEFSIAAFRFGHSMVRGGYDHNRFFGTAVEGSNQILPFATFRQLFEFTGNGRMPSPLTADPKSSLPGNWVIEWDRMVHAETRNRSSRKIDTHLAEPLNDLLNEPAEPAVMKKLAQRNLRRGYRLNLPSAQSLAEAINRTGLYRPIPILSPEQVREGRDFMQAAGLDTATPLWFYVLREAELTGGHHLGALGSHLVANTLAGLVMRDSTSYWHATIDGNRWSPARFQPSQPIDSLKAMLRFTGLLD
;
A
#
# COMPACT_ATOMS: atom_id res chain seq x y z
N MET A 1 1.07 8.33 -19.57
CA MET A 1 2.18 9.08 -18.90
C MET A 1 2.77 8.17 -17.84
N LEU A 2 4.07 8.18 -17.65
CA LEU A 2 4.77 7.41 -16.64
C LEU A 2 4.97 8.30 -15.42
N PHE A 3 4.53 7.88 -14.24
CA PHE A 3 4.77 8.60 -13.00
C PHE A 3 5.75 7.82 -12.12
N SER A 4 6.84 8.47 -11.73
CA SER A 4 7.78 7.92 -10.76
C SER A 4 7.22 8.08 -9.36
N LEU A 5 7.12 6.99 -8.62
CA LEU A 5 6.55 6.97 -7.28
C LEU A 5 7.64 7.05 -6.20
N THR A 6 7.22 7.16 -4.95
CA THR A 6 8.06 7.48 -3.79
C THR A 6 9.27 6.56 -3.59
N HIS A 7 9.26 5.34 -4.16
CA HIS A 7 10.31 4.33 -4.00
C HIS A 7 11.00 3.97 -5.34
N GLY A 8 10.99 4.87 -6.33
CA GLY A 8 11.61 4.61 -7.64
C GLY A 8 10.82 3.69 -8.55
N MET A 9 9.61 3.28 -8.15
CA MET A 9 8.69 2.50 -8.97
C MET A 9 7.79 3.41 -9.81
N HIS A 10 7.19 2.85 -10.85
CA HIS A 10 6.34 3.57 -11.78
C HIS A 10 4.94 2.99 -11.83
N VAL A 11 3.94 3.85 -11.86
CA VAL A 11 2.57 3.48 -12.20
C VAL A 11 2.36 3.75 -13.68
N ILE A 12 1.82 2.78 -14.39
CA ILE A 12 1.50 2.91 -15.81
C ILE A 12 0.15 3.63 -15.91
N GLN A 13 0.17 4.84 -16.46
CA GLN A 13 -1.04 5.56 -16.85
C GLN A 13 -0.85 6.12 -18.25
N ASP A 14 -1.59 5.57 -19.22
CA ASP A 14 -1.64 6.13 -20.56
C ASP A 14 -2.50 7.40 -20.58
N MET A 15 -2.00 8.46 -21.21
CA MET A 15 -2.84 9.61 -21.58
C MET A 15 -3.52 9.31 -22.92
N PRO A 16 -4.79 9.70 -23.13
CA PRO A 16 -5.44 9.51 -24.40
C PRO A 16 -4.70 10.28 -25.51
N ASP A 17 -4.43 9.62 -26.62
CA ASP A 17 -4.07 10.30 -27.86
C ASP A 17 -5.23 11.21 -28.26
N GLN A 18 -4.95 12.50 -28.50
CA GLN A 18 -5.96 13.51 -28.86
C GLN A 18 -6.62 13.29 -30.24
N ASP A 19 -6.32 12.21 -30.93
CA ASP A 19 -6.77 11.93 -32.29
C ASP A 19 -7.37 10.52 -32.47
N ALA A 20 -8.47 10.19 -31.78
CA ALA A 20 -9.28 9.04 -32.17
C ALA A 20 -10.77 9.35 -32.07
N GLY A 21 -11.32 9.78 -33.19
CA GLY A 21 -12.73 10.04 -33.36
C GLY A 21 -13.59 8.79 -33.35
N GLN A 22 -14.76 8.97 -32.77
CA GLN A 22 -16.06 8.31 -33.00
C GLN A 22 -16.11 6.83 -33.43
N GLY A 23 -16.75 5.99 -32.61
CA GLY A 23 -17.20 4.68 -33.05
C GLY A 23 -18.01 3.85 -32.06
N ILE A 24 -19.31 3.96 -32.14
CA ILE A 24 -20.36 2.92 -31.99
C ILE A 24 -20.61 2.27 -30.63
N ARG A 25 -21.75 2.63 -30.05
CA ARG A 25 -22.45 1.95 -28.94
C ARG A 25 -23.07 0.62 -29.40
N SER A 26 -22.89 -0.43 -28.63
CA SER A 26 -23.82 -1.56 -28.64
C SER A 26 -24.20 -1.95 -27.23
N SER A 27 -25.46 -1.79 -26.91
CA SER A 27 -26.12 -2.29 -25.69
C SER A 27 -26.43 -3.79 -25.83
N ARG A 28 -26.04 -4.60 -24.87
CA ARG A 28 -26.63 -5.91 -24.62
C ARG A 28 -27.12 -5.99 -23.18
N SER A 29 -28.42 -6.20 -23.06
CA SER A 29 -29.12 -6.56 -21.83
C SER A 29 -28.75 -7.98 -21.40
N VAL A 30 -28.40 -8.15 -20.15
CA VAL A 30 -28.26 -9.47 -19.51
C VAL A 30 -29.42 -9.64 -18.55
N GLY A 31 -30.16 -10.73 -18.78
CA GLY A 31 -31.34 -11.06 -18.01
C GLY A 31 -31.05 -11.64 -16.64
N ASP A 32 -32.01 -11.44 -15.75
CA ASP A 32 -32.08 -11.96 -14.39
C ASP A 32 -31.94 -13.48 -14.33
N GLY A 33 -30.98 -13.95 -13.56
CA GLY A 33 -30.82 -15.33 -13.16
C GLY A 33 -30.37 -15.44 -11.73
N LYS A 34 -31.33 -15.45 -10.79
CA LYS A 34 -31.06 -15.80 -9.39
C LYS A 34 -30.62 -17.26 -9.30
N LYS A 35 -29.38 -17.51 -8.88
CA LYS A 35 -28.94 -18.84 -8.43
C LYS A 35 -28.25 -18.71 -7.07
N SER A 36 -28.70 -19.56 -6.15
CA SER A 36 -28.19 -19.63 -4.78
C SER A 36 -26.78 -20.17 -4.72
N LEU A 37 -25.96 -19.53 -3.91
CA LEU A 37 -24.62 -19.99 -3.52
C LEU A 37 -24.76 -21.04 -2.39
N ASP A 38 -24.92 -22.29 -2.75
CA ASP A 38 -25.01 -23.37 -1.78
C ASP A 38 -23.98 -24.46 -2.09
N LYS A 39 -22.73 -24.20 -1.68
CA LYS A 39 -21.71 -25.26 -1.62
C LYS A 39 -20.81 -25.06 -0.39
N ALA A 40 -20.73 -26.07 0.44
CA ALA A 40 -19.79 -26.19 1.54
C ALA A 40 -19.98 -25.24 2.75
N GLY A 41 -21.23 -24.98 3.18
CA GLY A 41 -21.50 -24.23 4.39
C GLY A 41 -21.30 -22.71 4.30
N VAL A 42 -21.26 -22.19 3.09
CA VAL A 42 -21.27 -20.76 2.80
C VAL A 42 -22.70 -20.27 2.73
N ILE A 43 -23.03 -19.23 3.50
CA ILE A 43 -24.37 -18.64 3.47
C ILE A 43 -24.51 -17.78 2.21
N PRO A 44 -25.60 -17.91 1.42
CA PRO A 44 -25.82 -17.09 0.23
C PRO A 44 -25.85 -15.59 0.55
N ILE A 45 -25.26 -14.77 -0.31
CA ILE A 45 -25.36 -13.32 -0.22
C ILE A 45 -26.65 -12.89 -0.92
N ASP A 46 -27.77 -12.94 -0.23
CA ASP A 46 -29.07 -12.50 -0.78
C ASP A 46 -29.37 -11.02 -0.51
N ALA A 47 -28.44 -10.23 -0.02
CA ALA A 47 -28.73 -8.88 0.38
C ALA A 47 -27.75 -7.88 -0.21
N VAL A 48 -28.04 -7.42 -1.39
CA VAL A 48 -27.55 -6.15 -1.90
C VAL A 48 -28.61 -5.09 -1.59
N VAL A 49 -28.26 -4.23 -0.62
CA VAL A 49 -28.78 -2.86 -0.47
C VAL A 49 -30.25 -2.67 -0.87
N GLU A 50 -31.18 -2.93 0.04
CA GLU A 50 -32.46 -2.24 0.05
C GLU A 50 -32.30 -0.91 0.82
N GLY A 51 -32.20 0.19 0.08
CA GLY A 51 -32.11 1.53 0.69
C GLY A 51 -31.70 2.66 -0.27
N GLY A 52 -31.59 2.39 -1.55
CA GLY A 52 -31.32 3.40 -2.57
C GLY A 52 -32.20 3.19 -3.79
N ASP A 53 -32.81 4.26 -4.27
CA ASP A 53 -33.66 4.37 -5.43
C ASP A 53 -33.31 3.36 -6.53
N ALA A 54 -34.19 2.42 -6.82
CA ALA A 54 -34.03 1.28 -7.73
C ALA A 54 -33.85 1.68 -9.22
N SER A 55 -33.60 2.95 -9.53
CA SER A 55 -33.37 3.47 -10.89
C SER A 55 -31.89 3.68 -11.25
N ARG A 56 -30.94 3.42 -10.34
CA ARG A 56 -29.50 3.49 -10.61
C ARG A 56 -28.85 2.12 -10.56
N THR A 57 -29.07 1.33 -11.59
CA THR A 57 -28.17 0.25 -11.94
C THR A 57 -26.83 0.88 -12.35
N VAL A 58 -25.97 1.16 -11.40
CA VAL A 58 -24.55 1.47 -11.68
C VAL A 58 -23.89 0.15 -12.03
N SER A 59 -23.93 -0.19 -13.31
CA SER A 59 -23.07 -1.19 -13.92
C SER A 59 -21.63 -0.68 -13.75
N ARG A 60 -21.00 -0.99 -12.62
CA ARG A 60 -19.57 -0.79 -12.42
C ARG A 60 -18.80 -1.93 -13.08
N SER A 61 -18.82 -1.98 -14.41
CA SER A 61 -17.71 -2.59 -15.13
C SER A 61 -16.54 -1.61 -15.04
N ARG A 62 -15.81 -1.63 -13.94
CA ARG A 62 -14.46 -1.02 -13.86
C ARG A 62 -13.51 -1.93 -14.62
N GLY A 63 -13.77 -2.06 -15.92
CA GLY A 63 -12.87 -2.73 -16.86
C GLY A 63 -11.90 -1.71 -17.43
N TRP A 64 -10.75 -2.17 -17.78
CA TRP A 64 -9.76 -1.49 -18.59
C TRP A 64 -10.41 -0.92 -19.87
N GLY A 65 -10.70 0.39 -19.87
CA GLY A 65 -11.00 1.12 -21.09
C GLY A 65 -12.46 1.30 -21.49
N ASP A 66 -12.97 2.44 -21.17
CA ASP A 66 -13.73 3.27 -22.07
C ASP A 66 -13.06 4.65 -22.11
N GLY A 67 -12.99 5.30 -23.25
CA GLY A 67 -12.16 6.49 -23.49
C GLY A 67 -12.60 7.78 -22.78
N SER A 68 -13.10 7.71 -21.56
CA SER A 68 -13.27 8.86 -20.67
C SER A 68 -11.93 9.13 -19.99
N ALA A 69 -11.45 10.36 -20.01
CA ALA A 69 -10.26 10.80 -19.28
C ALA A 69 -10.41 10.35 -17.82
N ALA A 70 -9.54 9.43 -17.37
CA ALA A 70 -9.52 9.00 -15.98
C ALA A 70 -9.25 10.24 -15.13
N THR A 71 -10.24 10.63 -14.32
CA THR A 71 -10.05 11.71 -13.36
C THR A 71 -9.23 11.12 -12.22
N ASN A 72 -8.05 11.70 -11.96
CA ASN A 72 -7.21 11.32 -10.83
C ASN A 72 -7.94 11.65 -9.52
N GLY A 73 -7.72 10.84 -8.48
CA GLY A 73 -8.17 11.13 -7.14
C GLY A 73 -7.57 12.44 -6.59
N ALA A 74 -8.23 13.04 -5.64
CA ALA A 74 -7.83 14.33 -5.09
C ALA A 74 -7.11 14.19 -3.75
N PHE A 75 -5.95 14.82 -3.63
CA PHE A 75 -5.33 15.11 -2.33
C PHE A 75 -5.82 16.46 -1.83
N ARG A 76 -6.19 16.53 -0.53
CA ARG A 76 -6.66 17.75 0.14
C ARG A 76 -6.11 17.79 1.56
N TYR A 77 -6.02 18.98 2.14
CA TYR A 77 -5.75 19.12 3.57
C TYR A 77 -7.03 18.83 4.37
N MET A 78 -6.94 17.94 5.35
CA MET A 78 -8.05 17.71 6.29
C MET A 78 -8.24 18.90 7.22
N PHE A 79 -7.14 19.57 7.62
CA PHE A 79 -7.15 20.75 8.47
C PHE A 79 -6.40 21.90 7.81
N ARG A 80 -6.97 22.44 6.76
CA ARG A 80 -6.34 23.44 5.90
C ARG A 80 -5.92 24.72 6.63
N ASP A 81 -6.64 25.12 7.70
CA ASP A 81 -6.38 26.35 8.46
C ASP A 81 -5.35 26.15 9.59
N ALA A 82 -4.93 24.91 9.88
CA ALA A 82 -3.90 24.65 10.86
C ALA A 82 -2.52 25.12 10.37
N SER A 83 -1.76 25.80 11.23
CA SER A 83 -0.48 26.43 10.85
C SER A 83 0.59 25.40 10.48
N GLY A 84 1.36 25.68 9.44
CA GLY A 84 2.53 24.89 9.05
C GLY A 84 3.76 25.21 9.90
N ILE A 85 4.89 24.65 9.49
CA ILE A 85 6.22 24.96 10.07
C ILE A 85 6.60 26.37 9.61
N PRO A 86 7.10 27.26 10.52
CA PRO A 86 7.56 28.58 10.15
C PRO A 86 8.67 28.56 9.10
N VAL A 87 8.65 29.53 8.20
CA VAL A 87 9.71 29.74 7.22
C VAL A 87 10.83 30.54 7.89
N ASP A 88 11.97 29.88 8.12
CA ASP A 88 13.16 30.48 8.69
C ASP A 88 14.39 30.01 7.89
N PRO A 89 15.45 30.83 7.71
CA PRO A 89 16.65 30.41 7.01
C PRO A 89 17.34 29.14 7.58
N GLN A 90 17.09 28.82 8.84
CA GLN A 90 17.63 27.62 9.49
C GLN A 90 16.75 26.38 9.36
N THR A 91 15.49 26.54 8.94
CA THR A 91 14.50 25.43 8.94
C THR A 91 15.00 24.24 8.12
N LEU A 92 15.50 24.46 6.91
CA LEU A 92 15.95 23.37 6.04
C LEU A 92 17.15 22.61 6.66
N SER A 93 18.15 23.33 7.18
CA SER A 93 19.30 22.71 7.83
C SER A 93 18.91 21.96 9.11
N ALA A 94 17.93 22.47 9.86
CA ALA A 94 17.40 21.79 11.04
C ALA A 94 16.60 20.53 10.68
N LEU A 95 15.83 20.53 9.58
CA LEU A 95 15.16 19.33 9.06
C LEU A 95 16.16 18.26 8.62
N ASP A 96 17.26 18.67 7.99
CA ASP A 96 18.32 17.74 7.59
C ASP A 96 19.04 17.15 8.82
N ALA A 97 19.36 17.99 9.83
CA ALA A 97 19.93 17.53 11.08
C ALA A 97 18.98 16.58 11.84
N LEU A 98 17.67 16.87 11.79
CA LEU A 98 16.64 15.98 12.34
C LEU A 98 16.64 14.63 11.62
N ALA A 99 16.66 14.64 10.28
CA ALA A 99 16.75 13.42 9.47
C ALA A 99 17.98 12.58 9.79
N ASP A 100 19.15 13.22 9.92
CA ASP A 100 20.41 12.54 10.27
C ASP A 100 20.34 11.94 11.69
N SER A 101 19.64 12.60 12.64
CA SER A 101 19.41 12.03 13.97
C SER A 101 18.49 10.79 13.97
N MET A 102 17.59 10.67 13.00
CA MET A 102 16.71 9.53 12.82
C MET A 102 17.40 8.34 12.13
N ALA A 103 18.49 8.60 11.43
CA ALA A 103 19.27 7.62 10.69
C ALA A 103 20.19 6.77 11.57
N THR A 104 20.11 6.92 12.89
CA THR A 104 20.90 6.16 13.87
C THR A 104 20.14 4.95 14.39
N GLU A 105 20.86 3.88 14.74
CA GLU A 105 20.22 2.76 15.42
C GLU A 105 19.61 3.19 16.76
N ALA A 106 18.43 2.66 17.07
CA ALA A 106 17.78 2.92 18.34
C ALA A 106 18.65 2.42 19.50
N PRO A 107 18.88 3.23 20.55
CA PRO A 107 19.55 2.73 21.73
C PRO A 107 18.67 1.69 22.43
N GLY A 108 19.19 0.49 22.65
CA GLY A 108 18.52 -0.58 23.38
C GLY A 108 17.64 -1.50 22.52
N ASP A 109 16.53 -2.00 23.08
CA ASP A 109 15.64 -2.95 22.45
C ASP A 109 14.71 -2.28 21.44
N SER A 110 14.91 -2.56 20.15
CA SER A 110 14.08 -2.07 19.06
C SER A 110 12.93 -3.03 18.68
N GLU A 111 12.74 -4.12 19.45
CA GLU A 111 11.73 -5.13 19.14
C GLU A 111 10.34 -4.67 19.55
N SER A 112 9.37 -4.89 18.66
CA SER A 112 7.96 -4.70 18.95
C SER A 112 7.26 -6.05 19.12
N ALA A 113 6.09 -6.06 19.74
CA ALA A 113 5.22 -7.23 19.78
C ALA A 113 4.47 -7.46 18.46
N LEU A 114 4.62 -6.57 17.48
CA LEU A 114 3.94 -6.65 16.19
C LEU A 114 4.64 -7.63 15.25
N PRO A 115 3.93 -8.57 14.64
CA PRO A 115 4.50 -9.46 13.65
C PRO A 115 4.85 -8.70 12.34
N PRO A 116 5.88 -9.16 11.60
CA PRO A 116 6.36 -8.47 10.39
C PRO A 116 5.29 -8.29 9.31
N ILE A 117 4.32 -9.20 9.22
CA ILE A 117 3.24 -9.10 8.23
C ILE A 117 2.47 -7.77 8.34
N LEU A 118 2.33 -7.20 9.54
CA LEU A 118 1.62 -5.92 9.71
C LEU A 118 2.39 -4.74 9.09
N THR A 119 3.73 -4.74 9.12
CA THR A 119 4.53 -3.74 8.41
C THR A 119 4.22 -3.75 6.91
N TYR A 120 4.19 -4.93 6.30
CA TYR A 120 4.00 -5.08 4.86
C TYR A 120 2.54 -5.05 4.44
N PHE A 121 1.61 -5.38 5.34
CA PHE A 121 0.19 -5.13 5.11
C PHE A 121 -0.12 -3.63 5.12
N GLY A 122 0.52 -2.85 5.99
CA GLY A 122 0.46 -1.38 5.95
C GLY A 122 1.00 -0.82 4.62
N GLN A 123 2.11 -1.34 4.11
CA GLN A 123 2.65 -0.98 2.80
C GLN A 123 1.68 -1.37 1.66
N PHE A 124 1.08 -2.54 1.72
CA PHE A 124 0.09 -3.00 0.74
C PHE A 124 -1.16 -2.09 0.74
N ILE A 125 -1.63 -1.65 1.91
CA ILE A 125 -2.72 -0.68 2.06
C ILE A 125 -2.32 0.67 1.43
N ASP A 126 -1.12 1.19 1.73
CA ASP A 126 -0.64 2.46 1.15
C ASP A 126 -0.63 2.39 -0.39
N HIS A 127 -0.13 1.30 -0.96
CA HIS A 127 -0.10 1.10 -2.40
C HIS A 127 -1.49 1.02 -3.05
N ASP A 128 -2.48 0.60 -2.30
CA ASP A 128 -3.86 0.52 -2.79
C ASP A 128 -4.55 1.88 -2.83
N ILE A 129 -4.32 2.73 -1.83
CA ILE A 129 -5.08 3.97 -1.64
C ILE A 129 -4.32 5.24 -2.05
N THR A 130 -2.98 5.20 -2.20
CA THR A 130 -2.17 6.37 -2.55
C THR A 130 -1.20 6.09 -3.68
N ALA A 131 -1.07 7.04 -4.63
CA ALA A 131 0.00 7.11 -5.60
C ALA A 131 0.22 8.58 -5.99
N ASN A 132 1.16 9.24 -5.34
CA ASN A 132 1.34 10.69 -5.41
C ASN A 132 2.15 11.12 -6.63
N THR A 133 1.78 12.21 -7.26
CA THR A 133 2.46 12.78 -8.43
C THR A 133 3.45 13.89 -8.12
N ASP A 134 3.61 14.29 -6.86
CA ASP A 134 4.44 15.44 -6.45
C ASP A 134 5.93 15.32 -6.83
N ARG A 135 6.43 14.11 -7.01
CA ARG A 135 7.83 13.88 -7.43
C ARG A 135 8.12 14.40 -8.85
N GLU A 136 7.16 14.28 -9.74
CA GLU A 136 7.29 14.66 -11.15
C GLU A 136 6.92 16.13 -11.42
N ILE A 137 6.38 16.82 -10.41
CA ILE A 137 5.91 18.20 -10.56
C ILE A 137 7.02 19.14 -10.14
N GLU A 138 7.56 19.90 -11.12
CA GLU A 138 8.46 21.00 -10.83
C GLU A 138 7.82 21.96 -9.84
N GLY A 139 8.52 22.31 -8.79
CA GLY A 139 8.00 23.16 -7.72
C GLY A 139 7.35 22.42 -6.55
N LEU A 140 6.90 21.17 -6.68
CA LEU A 140 6.48 20.34 -5.55
C LEU A 140 7.57 19.34 -5.11
N SER A 141 8.49 19.03 -6.00
CA SER A 141 9.56 18.06 -5.76
C SER A 141 10.54 18.53 -4.68
N VAL A 142 11.01 17.58 -3.88
CA VAL A 142 12.08 17.81 -2.87
C VAL A 142 13.45 18.07 -3.48
N ILE A 143 13.59 17.94 -4.81
CA ILE A 143 14.82 18.13 -5.57
C ILE A 143 14.95 19.56 -6.08
N SER A 144 13.86 20.35 -6.09
CA SER A 144 13.88 21.73 -6.62
C SER A 144 14.80 22.65 -5.82
N GLY A 145 15.50 23.57 -6.51
CA GLY A 145 16.53 24.41 -5.90
C GLY A 145 16.02 25.47 -4.91
N GLU A 146 14.75 25.89 -5.02
CA GLU A 146 14.09 26.76 -4.05
C GLU A 146 13.31 25.88 -3.07
N PHE A 147 13.64 25.97 -1.79
CA PHE A 147 13.11 25.05 -0.78
C PHE A 147 12.31 25.79 0.31
N GLU A 148 11.20 26.37 -0.11
CA GLU A 148 10.21 26.97 0.78
C GLU A 148 8.87 26.24 0.66
N PRO A 149 7.99 26.32 1.66
CA PRO A 149 6.64 25.78 1.57
C PRO A 149 5.87 26.35 0.38
N VAL A 150 5.25 25.48 -0.39
CA VAL A 150 4.37 25.88 -1.48
C VAL A 150 3.01 26.32 -0.90
N PRO A 151 2.40 27.39 -1.39
CA PRO A 151 1.03 27.76 -0.99
C PRO A 151 0.06 26.58 -1.14
N ARG A 152 -0.79 26.33 -0.15
CA ARG A 152 -1.68 25.16 -0.09
C ARG A 152 -2.60 25.05 -1.30
N ASP A 153 -3.08 26.18 -1.84
CA ASP A 153 -3.86 26.17 -3.08
C ASP A 153 -3.08 25.56 -4.26
N ASN A 154 -1.80 25.90 -4.38
CA ASN A 154 -0.95 25.40 -5.43
C ASN A 154 -0.60 23.91 -5.23
N VAL A 155 -0.46 23.46 -3.97
CA VAL A 155 -0.29 22.04 -3.65
C VAL A 155 -1.52 21.26 -4.09
N GLU A 156 -2.71 21.66 -3.66
CA GLU A 156 -3.97 20.97 -3.98
C GLU A 156 -4.30 21.00 -5.48
N ALA A 157 -3.88 22.04 -6.19
CA ALA A 157 -4.06 22.14 -7.65
C ALA A 157 -3.04 21.29 -8.42
N GLY A 158 -1.84 21.10 -7.86
CA GLY A 158 -0.73 20.43 -8.53
C GLY A 158 -0.66 18.92 -8.26
N ILE A 159 -0.93 18.49 -7.04
CA ILE A 159 -0.77 17.08 -6.65
C ILE A 159 -2.03 16.26 -7.00
N SER A 160 -1.81 15.07 -7.56
CA SER A 160 -2.88 14.12 -7.88
C SER A 160 -2.61 12.77 -7.25
N ASN A 161 -3.68 12.06 -6.89
CA ASN A 161 -3.63 10.66 -6.52
C ASN A 161 -3.95 9.81 -7.76
N LEU A 162 -3.02 8.97 -8.17
CA LEU A 162 -3.22 8.04 -9.28
C LEU A 162 -4.08 6.83 -8.88
N ARG A 163 -4.54 6.77 -7.62
CA ARG A 163 -5.50 5.81 -7.09
C ARG A 163 -6.85 6.47 -6.84
N ASP A 164 -7.91 5.68 -6.75
CA ASP A 164 -9.23 6.17 -6.39
C ASP A 164 -9.32 6.59 -4.93
N GLY A 165 -8.33 6.23 -4.13
CA GLY A 165 -8.31 6.48 -2.69
C GLY A 165 -9.17 5.51 -1.88
N SER A 166 -9.95 4.65 -2.52
CA SER A 166 -10.78 3.64 -1.85
C SER A 166 -9.97 2.38 -1.50
N LEU A 167 -10.40 1.64 -0.49
CA LEU A 167 -9.86 0.29 -0.18
C LEU A 167 -10.48 -0.75 -1.13
N GLY A 168 -10.20 -0.56 -2.44
CA GLY A 168 -10.79 -1.28 -3.55
C GLY A 168 -9.92 -2.38 -4.15
N LEU A 169 -8.72 -2.60 -3.64
CA LEU A 169 -7.71 -3.49 -4.22
C LEU A 169 -7.34 -3.11 -5.67
N ASP A 170 -7.27 -1.81 -5.95
CA ASP A 170 -6.82 -1.30 -7.25
C ASP A 170 -5.40 -1.78 -7.56
N SER A 171 -4.55 -1.90 -6.53
CA SER A 171 -3.21 -2.42 -6.63
C SER A 171 -3.16 -3.89 -7.07
N LEU A 172 -4.19 -4.67 -6.73
CA LEU A 172 -4.32 -6.08 -7.09
C LEU A 172 -4.91 -6.27 -8.49
N TYR A 173 -6.02 -5.57 -8.79
CA TYR A 173 -6.83 -5.80 -9.99
C TYR A 173 -6.48 -4.90 -11.18
N GLY A 174 -5.77 -3.82 -10.94
CA GLY A 174 -5.39 -2.87 -11.98
C GLY A 174 -6.57 -2.04 -12.50
N ASP A 175 -7.43 -1.58 -11.62
CA ASP A 175 -8.72 -1.00 -11.96
C ASP A 175 -8.70 0.42 -12.51
N LYS A 176 -7.58 1.13 -12.37
CA LYS A 176 -7.41 2.29 -13.26
C LYS A 176 -7.02 1.77 -14.62
N PRO A 177 -7.92 1.93 -15.59
CA PRO A 177 -7.66 1.45 -16.93
C PRO A 177 -6.40 2.12 -17.44
N GLY A 178 -5.39 1.32 -17.72
CA GLY A 178 -4.41 1.70 -18.70
C GLY A 178 -5.20 2.00 -19.96
N GLN A 179 -5.09 3.22 -20.42
CA GLN A 179 -5.82 3.65 -21.59
C GLN A 179 -5.02 3.18 -22.79
N GLY A 180 -5.53 2.20 -23.47
CA GLY A 180 -4.92 1.73 -24.70
C GLY A 180 -4.96 0.20 -24.85
N PRO A 181 -4.72 -0.28 -26.08
CA PRO A 181 -4.84 -1.70 -26.42
C PRO A 181 -3.88 -2.59 -25.62
N PHE A 182 -2.67 -2.12 -25.32
CA PHE A 182 -1.68 -2.90 -24.61
C PHE A 182 -2.06 -3.08 -23.13
N ALA A 183 -2.53 -2.04 -22.48
CA ALA A 183 -3.00 -2.11 -21.10
C ALA A 183 -4.23 -3.02 -20.97
N THR A 184 -5.17 -2.94 -21.92
CA THR A 184 -6.30 -3.87 -22.00
C THR A 184 -5.82 -5.32 -22.17
N LYS A 185 -4.80 -5.54 -22.99
CA LYS A 185 -4.19 -6.86 -23.16
C LYS A 185 -3.57 -7.36 -21.84
N LEU A 186 -2.83 -6.52 -21.13
CA LEU A 186 -2.23 -6.87 -19.84
C LEU A 186 -3.30 -7.28 -18.82
N ALA A 187 -4.40 -6.53 -18.71
CA ALA A 187 -5.52 -6.87 -17.85
C ALA A 187 -6.11 -8.25 -18.17
N GLY A 188 -6.29 -8.54 -19.45
CA GLY A 188 -6.73 -9.86 -19.90
C GLY A 188 -5.76 -10.97 -19.50
N LEU A 189 -4.43 -10.71 -19.57
CA LEU A 189 -3.38 -11.67 -19.20
C LEU A 189 -3.28 -11.91 -17.70
N MET A 190 -3.72 -10.96 -16.86
CA MET A 190 -3.82 -11.15 -15.41
C MET A 190 -4.93 -12.14 -15.01
N ARG A 191 -5.85 -12.45 -15.92
CA ARG A 191 -6.89 -13.47 -15.71
C ARG A 191 -6.38 -14.86 -16.07
N HIS A 192 -6.89 -15.87 -15.37
CA HIS A 192 -6.56 -17.25 -15.72
C HIS A 192 -7.13 -17.58 -17.11
N PRO A 193 -6.34 -18.17 -18.03
CA PRO A 193 -6.72 -18.30 -19.44
C PRO A 193 -7.96 -19.19 -19.69
N THR A 194 -8.27 -20.12 -18.79
CA THR A 194 -9.39 -21.07 -18.90
C THR A 194 -10.40 -20.96 -17.77
N LEU A 195 -9.97 -20.60 -16.56
CA LEU A 195 -10.82 -20.36 -15.39
C LEU A 195 -11.05 -18.85 -15.26
N THR A 196 -11.96 -18.32 -16.07
CA THR A 196 -12.13 -16.88 -16.29
C THR A 196 -12.58 -16.10 -15.03
N ASN A 197 -13.07 -16.80 -14.01
CA ASN A 197 -13.38 -16.24 -12.70
C ASN A 197 -12.17 -16.19 -11.74
N LYS A 198 -10.97 -16.62 -12.18
CA LYS A 198 -9.75 -16.63 -11.36
C LYS A 198 -8.67 -15.68 -11.88
N MET A 199 -7.83 -15.23 -10.95
CA MET A 199 -6.59 -14.52 -11.24
C MET A 199 -5.47 -15.50 -11.62
N ARG A 200 -4.55 -15.06 -12.46
CA ARG A 200 -3.40 -15.83 -12.90
C ARG A 200 -2.22 -15.62 -11.94
N LEU A 201 -1.66 -16.73 -11.47
CA LEU A 201 -0.44 -16.74 -10.67
C LEU A 201 0.76 -17.08 -11.55
N GLY A 202 1.93 -16.62 -11.14
CA GLY A 202 3.21 -17.07 -11.69
C GLY A 202 3.68 -18.35 -11.02
N THR A 203 4.71 -18.94 -11.60
CA THR A 203 5.32 -20.20 -11.13
C THR A 203 6.73 -19.90 -10.66
N VAL A 204 7.09 -20.40 -9.48
CA VAL A 204 8.47 -20.32 -8.97
C VAL A 204 9.44 -21.07 -9.88
N ALA A 205 10.65 -20.53 -9.99
CA ALA A 205 11.74 -21.18 -10.71
C ALA A 205 12.42 -22.24 -9.83
N ASP A 206 13.08 -23.21 -10.49
CA ASP A 206 14.04 -24.07 -9.81
C ASP A 206 15.16 -23.19 -9.21
N SER A 207 15.50 -23.42 -7.94
CA SER A 207 16.58 -22.70 -7.26
C SER A 207 17.96 -23.01 -7.86
N GLY A 208 18.10 -24.11 -8.56
CA GLY A 208 19.36 -24.58 -9.18
C GLY A 208 20.39 -25.11 -8.18
N ASP A 209 20.02 -25.20 -6.90
CA ASP A 209 20.90 -25.66 -5.81
C ASP A 209 20.48 -27.01 -5.21
N GLY A 210 19.52 -27.67 -5.86
CA GLY A 210 18.98 -28.98 -5.45
C GLY A 210 18.05 -28.94 -4.24
N ARG A 211 17.70 -27.74 -3.71
CA ARG A 211 16.74 -27.59 -2.62
C ARG A 211 15.32 -27.69 -3.14
N PRO A 212 14.43 -28.36 -2.41
CA PRO A 212 13.01 -28.36 -2.77
C PRO A 212 12.40 -26.95 -2.68
N PRO A 213 11.42 -26.60 -3.56
CA PRO A 213 10.69 -25.36 -3.43
C PRO A 213 9.87 -25.32 -2.15
N LEU A 214 9.65 -24.11 -1.64
CA LEU A 214 8.79 -23.81 -0.50
C LEU A 214 7.67 -22.84 -0.95
N PRO A 215 6.40 -23.12 -0.70
CA PRO A 215 5.80 -24.42 -0.39
C PRO A 215 5.95 -25.39 -1.59
N ALA A 216 5.49 -26.61 -1.43
CA ALA A 216 5.49 -27.61 -2.53
C ALA A 216 4.62 -27.18 -3.74
N ASP A 217 3.69 -26.25 -3.56
CA ASP A 217 2.88 -25.66 -4.63
C ASP A 217 3.72 -24.66 -5.45
N PRO A 218 3.95 -24.93 -6.76
CA PRO A 218 4.75 -24.05 -7.60
C PRO A 218 4.08 -22.69 -7.90
N ALA A 219 2.78 -22.52 -7.69
CA ALA A 219 2.04 -21.28 -7.96
C ALA A 219 2.21 -20.25 -6.83
N ALA A 220 3.45 -19.88 -6.55
CA ALA A 220 3.84 -19.00 -5.44
C ALA A 220 4.60 -17.74 -5.90
N ASP A 221 4.56 -17.39 -7.19
CA ASP A 221 5.12 -16.15 -7.71
C ASP A 221 4.04 -15.28 -8.36
N LEU A 222 4.39 -14.01 -8.62
CA LEU A 222 3.64 -13.10 -9.46
C LEU A 222 3.75 -13.50 -10.94
N LEU A 223 2.75 -13.14 -11.74
CA LEU A 223 2.83 -13.31 -13.20
C LEU A 223 3.91 -12.37 -13.75
N ARG A 224 4.95 -12.94 -14.38
CA ARG A 224 6.09 -12.16 -14.86
C ARG A 224 6.15 -12.05 -16.38
N LEU A 225 6.68 -10.93 -16.88
CA LEU A 225 6.84 -10.65 -18.31
C LEU A 225 7.62 -11.76 -19.03
N GLY A 226 8.68 -12.29 -18.41
CA GLY A 226 9.48 -13.37 -19.00
C GLY A 226 8.65 -14.60 -19.34
N PHE A 227 7.73 -14.99 -18.47
CA PHE A 227 6.83 -16.11 -18.71
C PHE A 227 5.90 -15.86 -19.91
N LEU A 228 5.38 -14.64 -20.06
CA LEU A 228 4.48 -14.27 -21.16
C LEU A 228 5.23 -14.20 -22.49
N LEU A 229 6.48 -13.74 -22.49
CA LEU A 229 7.37 -13.73 -23.66
C LEU A 229 7.69 -15.15 -24.13
N ASP A 230 8.04 -16.06 -23.21
CA ASP A 230 8.38 -17.45 -23.54
C ASP A 230 7.19 -18.22 -24.14
N ARG A 231 5.97 -17.80 -23.82
CA ARG A 231 4.73 -18.39 -24.37
C ARG A 231 4.23 -17.67 -25.62
N GLY A 232 4.89 -16.57 -26.03
CA GLY A 232 4.43 -15.75 -27.14
C GLY A 232 3.11 -15.01 -26.88
N GLU A 233 2.69 -14.88 -25.62
CA GLU A 233 1.50 -14.15 -25.22
C GLU A 233 1.74 -12.64 -25.24
N ILE A 234 2.99 -12.21 -25.05
CA ILE A 234 3.54 -10.89 -25.38
C ILE A 234 4.75 -11.12 -26.28
N THR A 235 4.96 -10.27 -27.26
CA THR A 235 6.11 -10.34 -28.18
C THR A 235 7.03 -9.15 -27.97
N GLN A 236 8.30 -9.31 -28.30
CA GLN A 236 9.26 -8.22 -28.28
C GLN A 236 8.84 -7.07 -29.20
N ALA A 237 8.28 -7.37 -30.38
CA ALA A 237 7.80 -6.38 -31.31
C ALA A 237 6.66 -5.52 -30.73
N GLU A 238 5.76 -6.11 -29.93
CA GLU A 238 4.72 -5.34 -29.22
C GLU A 238 5.33 -4.40 -28.19
N LEU A 239 6.36 -4.83 -27.45
CA LEU A 239 7.04 -3.99 -26.47
C LEU A 239 7.79 -2.82 -27.15
N GLU A 240 8.42 -3.09 -28.30
CA GLU A 240 9.15 -2.09 -29.08
C GLU A 240 8.21 -1.06 -29.73
N ALA A 241 6.98 -1.44 -30.04
CA ALA A 241 5.95 -0.56 -30.59
C ALA A 241 5.30 0.39 -29.57
N LEU A 242 5.56 0.19 -28.28
CA LEU A 242 5.03 1.07 -27.23
C LEU A 242 5.66 2.46 -27.30
N ASN A 243 4.90 3.47 -26.89
CA ASN A 243 5.47 4.80 -26.73
C ASN A 243 6.63 4.77 -25.72
N PRO A 244 7.62 5.70 -25.80
CA PRO A 244 8.84 5.63 -24.99
C PRO A 244 8.59 5.55 -23.48
N ALA A 245 7.59 6.26 -22.97
CA ALA A 245 7.28 6.27 -21.54
C ALA A 245 6.74 4.92 -21.06
N LEU A 246 5.80 4.33 -21.79
CA LEU A 246 5.24 3.01 -21.47
C LEU A 246 6.29 1.91 -21.68
N ARG A 247 7.07 1.99 -22.76
CA ARG A 247 8.14 1.03 -23.07
C ARG A 247 9.18 0.92 -21.95
N ALA A 248 9.58 2.04 -21.34
CA ALA A 248 10.57 2.08 -20.27
C ALA A 248 10.17 1.23 -19.02
N ASN A 249 8.90 0.86 -18.89
CA ASN A 249 8.47 -0.06 -17.84
C ASN A 249 8.80 -1.53 -18.13
N PHE A 250 8.96 -1.86 -19.40
CA PHE A 250 9.07 -3.25 -19.83
C PHE A 250 10.39 -3.56 -20.53
N VAL A 251 11.12 -2.53 -20.97
CA VAL A 251 12.35 -2.67 -21.74
C VAL A 251 13.40 -1.68 -21.24
N ASP A 252 14.61 -2.16 -21.04
CA ASP A 252 15.80 -1.36 -20.74
C ASP A 252 16.90 -1.56 -21.79
N ASP A 253 18.12 -1.08 -21.50
CA ASP A 253 19.28 -1.18 -22.38
C ASP A 253 19.71 -2.64 -22.66
N SER A 254 19.32 -3.58 -21.79
CA SER A 254 19.60 -5.02 -21.95
C SER A 254 18.48 -5.80 -22.64
N GLY A 255 17.36 -5.13 -22.97
CA GLY A 255 16.17 -5.73 -23.59
C GLY A 255 14.97 -5.82 -22.65
N PRO A 256 14.03 -6.75 -22.89
CA PRO A 256 12.85 -6.89 -22.04
C PRO A 256 13.18 -7.21 -20.58
N ILE A 257 12.57 -6.48 -19.65
CA ILE A 257 12.71 -6.69 -18.19
C ILE A 257 11.93 -7.94 -17.81
N ARG A 258 12.49 -9.11 -18.00
CA ARG A 258 11.81 -10.40 -17.83
C ARG A 258 11.26 -10.64 -16.42
N THR A 259 11.89 -10.04 -15.40
CA THR A 259 11.46 -10.11 -13.99
C THR A 259 10.25 -9.23 -13.69
N ARG A 260 9.88 -8.31 -14.59
CA ARG A 260 8.75 -7.40 -14.36
C ARG A 260 7.46 -8.16 -14.10
N ALA A 261 6.83 -7.93 -12.96
CA ALA A 261 5.51 -8.48 -12.66
C ALA A 261 4.40 -7.73 -13.41
N ILE A 262 3.38 -8.46 -13.83
CA ILE A 262 2.16 -7.94 -14.45
C ILE A 262 1.07 -7.90 -13.38
N LEU A 263 0.84 -6.72 -12.82
CA LEU A 263 -0.07 -6.47 -11.71
C LEU A 263 -0.55 -5.01 -11.72
N GLY A 264 -1.57 -4.71 -10.93
CA GLY A 264 -2.22 -3.39 -10.91
C GLY A 264 -1.31 -2.26 -10.42
N ASP A 265 -0.40 -2.53 -9.49
CA ASP A 265 0.59 -1.57 -9.01
C ASP A 265 1.97 -2.21 -8.87
N GLY A 266 2.91 -1.77 -9.70
CA GLY A 266 4.29 -2.28 -9.70
C GLY A 266 5.00 -2.18 -8.36
N ARG A 267 4.59 -1.29 -7.45
CA ARG A 267 5.13 -1.19 -6.09
C ARG A 267 4.88 -2.44 -5.26
N ASN A 268 3.84 -3.23 -5.58
CA ASN A 268 3.61 -4.53 -4.93
C ASN A 268 4.62 -5.62 -5.37
N ASP A 269 5.59 -5.27 -6.21
CA ASP A 269 6.74 -6.11 -6.57
C ASP A 269 8.08 -5.40 -6.30
N GLU A 270 8.12 -4.44 -5.36
CA GLU A 270 9.38 -3.75 -5.03
C GLU A 270 10.26 -4.56 -4.06
N ASN A 271 9.66 -5.36 -3.18
CA ASN A 271 10.35 -6.27 -2.27
C ASN A 271 9.59 -7.59 -2.13
N LEU A 272 10.32 -8.63 -1.70
CA LEU A 272 9.79 -9.99 -1.57
C LEU A 272 8.54 -10.07 -0.68
N LEU A 273 8.51 -9.34 0.44
CA LEU A 273 7.47 -9.49 1.45
C LEU A 273 6.13 -8.96 0.95
N VAL A 274 6.11 -7.76 0.33
CA VAL A 274 4.88 -7.22 -0.26
C VAL A 274 4.47 -8.01 -1.52
N ALA A 275 5.43 -8.52 -2.30
CA ALA A 275 5.15 -9.35 -3.47
C ALA A 275 4.47 -10.67 -3.09
N GLN A 276 4.95 -11.34 -2.05
CA GLN A 276 4.35 -12.58 -1.54
C GLN A 276 2.99 -12.33 -0.85
N LEU A 277 2.80 -11.16 -0.21
CA LEU A 277 1.49 -10.78 0.30
C LEU A 277 0.49 -10.53 -0.84
N HIS A 278 0.93 -9.92 -1.93
CA HIS A 278 0.11 -9.80 -3.15
C HIS A 278 -0.30 -11.17 -3.70
N VAL A 279 0.62 -12.14 -3.74
CA VAL A 279 0.31 -13.54 -4.10
C VAL A 279 -0.74 -14.12 -3.15
N ALA A 280 -0.66 -13.86 -1.85
CA ALA A 280 -1.65 -14.33 -0.88
C ALA A 280 -3.06 -13.79 -1.18
N PHE A 281 -3.19 -12.52 -1.55
CA PHE A 281 -4.48 -11.93 -1.95
C PHE A 281 -4.98 -12.45 -3.31
N LEU A 282 -4.10 -12.72 -4.28
CA LEU A 282 -4.49 -13.40 -5.51
C LEU A 282 -5.04 -14.81 -5.23
N ARG A 283 -4.42 -15.54 -4.31
CA ARG A 283 -4.89 -16.86 -3.87
C ARG A 283 -6.21 -16.77 -3.12
N LEU A 284 -6.39 -15.74 -2.29
CA LEU A 284 -7.68 -15.48 -1.62
C LEU A 284 -8.79 -15.32 -2.67
N HIS A 285 -8.59 -14.45 -3.67
CA HIS A 285 -9.54 -14.31 -4.77
C HIS A 285 -9.85 -15.65 -5.43
N ASN A 286 -8.82 -16.43 -5.77
CA ASN A 286 -8.99 -17.71 -6.45
C ASN A 286 -9.74 -18.74 -5.61
N LYS A 287 -9.57 -18.75 -4.30
CA LYS A 287 -10.33 -19.60 -3.38
C LYS A 287 -11.79 -19.16 -3.24
N LEU A 288 -12.02 -17.84 -3.17
CA LEU A 288 -13.37 -17.29 -3.18
C LEU A 288 -14.09 -17.53 -4.53
N ALA A 289 -13.34 -17.52 -5.64
CA ALA A 289 -13.87 -17.89 -6.95
C ALA A 289 -14.32 -19.35 -7.06
N ASP A 290 -13.87 -20.24 -6.17
CA ASP A 290 -14.34 -21.64 -6.12
C ASP A 290 -15.75 -21.75 -5.50
N VAL A 291 -16.21 -20.73 -4.78
CA VAL A 291 -17.53 -20.69 -4.11
C VAL A 291 -18.46 -19.61 -4.67
N THR A 292 -18.02 -18.91 -5.72
CA THR A 292 -18.81 -17.89 -6.43
C THR A 292 -18.99 -18.26 -7.92
N ASP A 293 -20.01 -17.68 -8.56
CA ASP A 293 -20.29 -17.97 -9.96
C ASP A 293 -19.59 -17.00 -10.94
N SER A 294 -19.09 -15.86 -10.44
CA SER A 294 -18.50 -14.84 -11.28
C SER A 294 -17.17 -14.29 -10.70
N PHE A 295 -16.36 -13.73 -11.59
CA PHE A 295 -15.15 -12.99 -11.19
C PHE A 295 -15.49 -11.80 -10.28
N GLU A 296 -16.54 -11.05 -10.61
CA GLU A 296 -16.92 -9.84 -9.87
C GLU A 296 -17.43 -10.16 -8.46
N ASP A 297 -18.08 -11.32 -8.27
CA ASP A 297 -18.47 -11.77 -6.93
C ASP A 297 -17.25 -12.19 -6.09
N ALA A 298 -16.33 -12.96 -6.69
CA ALA A 298 -15.06 -13.30 -6.02
C ALA A 298 -14.25 -12.07 -5.66
N ARG A 299 -14.18 -11.08 -6.55
CA ARG A 299 -13.53 -9.79 -6.34
C ARG A 299 -14.17 -9.04 -5.19
N ARG A 300 -15.49 -8.88 -5.20
CA ARG A 300 -16.22 -8.16 -4.14
C ARG A 300 -16.00 -8.81 -2.77
N LEU A 301 -16.04 -10.14 -2.68
CA LEU A 301 -15.74 -10.84 -1.44
C LEU A 301 -14.29 -10.66 -0.99
N THR A 302 -13.33 -10.65 -1.92
CA THR A 302 -11.93 -10.37 -1.61
C THR A 302 -11.77 -8.96 -1.04
N GLN A 303 -12.44 -7.96 -1.65
CA GLN A 303 -12.47 -6.58 -1.15
C GLN A 303 -13.10 -6.49 0.25
N PHE A 304 -14.20 -7.22 0.50
CA PHE A 304 -14.85 -7.25 1.81
C PHE A 304 -13.94 -7.82 2.91
N HIS A 305 -13.27 -8.93 2.64
CA HIS A 305 -12.30 -9.49 3.58
C HIS A 305 -11.11 -8.56 3.81
N TYR A 306 -10.58 -7.94 2.75
CA TYR A 306 -9.50 -6.96 2.85
C TYR A 306 -9.89 -5.77 3.74
N GLN A 307 -11.03 -5.14 3.45
CA GLN A 307 -11.57 -4.02 4.25
C GLN A 307 -11.84 -4.44 5.70
N TRP A 308 -12.32 -5.67 5.92
CA TRP A 308 -12.51 -6.24 7.26
C TRP A 308 -11.18 -6.33 8.00
N LEU A 309 -10.16 -6.92 7.39
CA LEU A 309 -8.82 -7.05 7.97
C LEU A 309 -8.21 -5.69 8.31
N VAL A 310 -8.42 -4.68 7.47
CA VAL A 310 -7.96 -3.31 7.75
C VAL A 310 -8.61 -2.75 9.02
N LEU A 311 -9.93 -2.86 9.18
CA LEU A 311 -10.63 -2.24 10.30
C LEU A 311 -10.58 -3.10 11.59
N ASN A 312 -10.55 -4.42 11.49
CA ASN A 312 -10.73 -5.29 12.64
C ASN A 312 -9.45 -6.01 13.10
N GLU A 313 -8.37 -5.99 12.31
CA GLU A 313 -7.07 -6.52 12.71
C GLU A 313 -5.98 -5.44 12.66
N TYR A 314 -5.81 -4.76 11.52
CA TYR A 314 -4.71 -3.81 11.35
C TYR A 314 -4.87 -2.57 12.24
N LEU A 315 -6.01 -1.88 12.18
CA LEU A 315 -6.24 -0.68 13.00
C LEU A 315 -6.08 -0.94 14.50
N PRO A 316 -6.70 -1.98 15.09
CA PRO A 316 -6.50 -2.29 16.52
C PRO A 316 -5.07 -2.63 16.89
N ALA A 317 -4.29 -3.20 15.95
CA ALA A 317 -2.90 -3.54 16.20
C ALA A 317 -1.96 -2.32 16.19
N ILE A 318 -2.23 -1.32 15.34
CA ILE A 318 -1.30 -0.20 15.13
C ILE A 318 -1.72 1.11 15.78
N CYS A 319 -2.98 1.27 16.16
CA CYS A 319 -3.48 2.47 16.83
C CYS A 319 -3.60 2.23 18.35
N ALA A 320 -3.57 3.31 19.13
CA ALA A 320 -3.99 3.26 20.53
C ALA A 320 -5.43 2.75 20.61
N GLY A 321 -5.67 1.67 21.36
CA GLY A 321 -6.93 0.94 21.32
C GLY A 321 -8.15 1.78 21.70
N ASP A 322 -8.03 2.64 22.71
CA ASP A 322 -9.09 3.57 23.12
C ASP A 322 -9.44 4.59 22.03
N VAL A 323 -8.46 5.02 21.23
CA VAL A 323 -8.68 5.93 20.08
C VAL A 323 -9.34 5.19 18.92
N ALA A 324 -8.83 4.03 18.53
CA ALA A 324 -9.39 3.25 17.43
C ALA A 324 -10.86 2.88 17.69
N ASP A 325 -11.17 2.39 18.90
CA ASP A 325 -12.53 2.03 19.31
C ASP A 325 -13.47 3.25 19.31
N GLU A 326 -13.00 4.41 19.80
CA GLU A 326 -13.79 5.64 19.80
C GLU A 326 -14.08 6.14 18.38
N VAL A 327 -13.09 6.09 17.49
CA VAL A 327 -13.25 6.49 16.07
C VAL A 327 -14.26 5.59 15.38
N LEU A 328 -14.13 4.26 15.53
CA LEU A 328 -15.06 3.29 14.93
C LEU A 328 -16.49 3.47 15.46
N ALA A 329 -16.64 3.64 16.78
CA ALA A 329 -17.94 3.84 17.42
C ALA A 329 -18.64 5.13 16.97
N LYS A 330 -17.87 6.20 16.69
CA LYS A 330 -18.39 7.48 16.25
C LYS A 330 -18.55 7.61 14.72
N GLY A 331 -18.14 6.59 13.95
CA GLY A 331 -18.27 6.62 12.49
C GLY A 331 -17.25 7.49 11.77
N ALA A 332 -16.02 7.59 12.32
CA ALA A 332 -14.90 8.33 11.75
C ALA A 332 -15.24 9.80 11.39
N PRO A 333 -15.71 10.62 12.34
CA PRO A 333 -16.31 11.92 12.06
C PRO A 333 -15.34 12.91 11.42
N LEU A 334 -14.03 12.88 11.70
CA LEU A 334 -13.08 13.79 11.04
C LEU A 334 -13.00 13.51 9.54
N TYR A 335 -12.96 12.23 9.16
CA TYR A 335 -12.97 11.89 7.74
C TYR A 335 -14.33 12.11 7.10
N ALA A 336 -15.43 11.91 7.86
CA ALA A 336 -16.76 12.18 7.38
C ALA A 336 -16.94 13.64 6.98
N ASP A 337 -16.56 14.58 7.87
CA ASP A 337 -16.60 16.01 7.61
C ASP A 337 -15.68 16.40 6.43
N PHE A 338 -14.48 15.82 6.39
CA PHE A 338 -13.52 16.01 5.30
C PHE A 338 -14.07 15.54 3.95
N HIS A 339 -14.65 14.35 3.90
CA HIS A 339 -15.24 13.78 2.68
C HIS A 339 -16.41 14.63 2.18
N ASP A 340 -17.30 15.07 3.09
CA ASP A 340 -18.48 15.87 2.75
C ASP A 340 -18.09 17.28 2.26
N ALA A 341 -16.95 17.81 2.72
CA ALA A 341 -16.38 19.08 2.25
C ALA A 341 -15.73 18.97 0.85
N HIS A 342 -15.39 17.76 0.39
CA HIS A 342 -14.68 17.54 -0.87
C HIS A 342 -15.40 16.53 -1.77
N PRO A 343 -16.62 16.82 -2.22
CA PRO A 343 -17.38 15.90 -3.05
C PRO A 343 -16.69 15.67 -4.40
N SER A 344 -16.61 14.41 -4.84
CA SER A 344 -16.13 14.05 -6.17
C SER A 344 -17.30 13.86 -7.14
N ALA A 345 -17.07 14.20 -8.41
CA ALA A 345 -18.03 13.88 -9.49
C ALA A 345 -18.14 12.37 -9.73
N ASP A 346 -17.08 11.61 -9.45
CA ASP A 346 -17.07 10.15 -9.45
C ASP A 346 -17.22 9.64 -8.01
N PRO A 347 -18.36 9.00 -7.66
CA PRO A 347 -18.57 8.47 -6.31
C PRO A 347 -17.57 7.38 -5.89
N ALA A 348 -16.79 6.86 -6.83
CA ALA A 348 -15.75 5.89 -6.55
C ALA A 348 -14.46 6.53 -6.05
N GLN A 349 -14.28 7.82 -6.32
CA GLN A 349 -13.10 8.56 -5.87
C GLN A 349 -13.30 9.08 -4.46
N MET A 350 -12.40 8.67 -3.58
CA MET A 350 -12.36 9.11 -2.19
C MET A 350 -11.27 10.18 -2.04
N PRO A 351 -11.59 11.36 -1.47
CA PRO A 351 -10.57 12.35 -1.20
C PRO A 351 -9.56 11.81 -0.17
N MET A 352 -8.28 12.09 -0.39
CA MET A 352 -7.20 11.60 0.46
C MET A 352 -6.58 12.74 1.26
N PRO A 353 -6.56 12.67 2.61
CA PRO A 353 -5.92 13.68 3.42
C PRO A 353 -4.41 13.71 3.21
N LEU A 354 -3.83 14.89 2.96
CA LEU A 354 -2.39 15.08 2.83
C LEU A 354 -1.67 14.76 4.14
N GLU A 355 -2.24 15.12 5.28
CA GLU A 355 -1.71 14.83 6.61
C GLU A 355 -1.55 13.31 6.84
N PHE A 356 -2.47 12.51 6.31
CA PHE A 356 -2.39 11.06 6.35
C PHE A 356 -1.33 10.54 5.38
N SER A 357 -1.47 10.83 4.09
CA SER A 357 -0.66 10.23 3.02
C SER A 357 0.83 10.64 3.07
N ILE A 358 1.11 11.90 3.41
CA ILE A 358 2.47 12.45 3.38
C ILE A 358 3.19 12.26 4.73
N ALA A 359 2.45 12.12 5.83
CA ALA A 359 3.03 12.05 7.16
C ALA A 359 2.52 10.90 8.01
N ALA A 360 1.26 10.91 8.47
CA ALA A 360 0.83 10.01 9.53
C ALA A 360 0.93 8.53 9.14
N PHE A 361 0.54 8.14 7.93
CA PHE A 361 0.60 6.74 7.47
C PHE A 361 2.01 6.27 7.10
N ARG A 362 3.00 7.17 7.08
CA ARG A 362 4.42 6.84 6.88
C ARG A 362 5.13 6.35 8.15
N PHE A 363 4.41 6.18 9.25
CA PHE A 363 4.95 5.62 10.47
C PHE A 363 5.57 4.22 10.25
N GLY A 364 5.02 3.44 9.32
CA GLY A 364 5.50 2.09 8.98
C GLY A 364 6.96 2.02 8.54
N HIS A 365 7.57 3.14 8.12
CA HIS A 365 8.98 3.20 7.80
C HIS A 365 9.88 2.87 9.01
N SER A 366 9.50 3.24 10.24
CA SER A 366 10.24 2.89 11.45
C SER A 366 10.12 1.41 11.81
N MET A 367 9.04 0.72 11.37
CA MET A 367 8.81 -0.69 11.62
C MET A 367 9.67 -1.63 10.75
N VAL A 368 10.31 -1.09 9.70
CA VAL A 368 11.14 -1.87 8.76
C VAL A 368 12.46 -2.28 9.40
N ARG A 369 12.90 -3.52 9.12
CA ARG A 369 14.17 -4.09 9.59
C ARG A 369 15.24 -4.09 8.52
N GLY A 370 16.50 -4.13 8.95
CA GLY A 370 17.64 -4.37 8.07
C GLY A 370 17.75 -5.81 7.56
N GLY A 371 16.92 -6.75 8.06
CA GLY A 371 16.88 -8.13 7.62
C GLY A 371 15.77 -8.94 8.29
N TYR A 372 15.34 -10.02 7.63
CA TYR A 372 14.24 -10.88 8.06
C TYR A 372 14.60 -12.36 7.99
N ASP A 373 14.18 -13.10 9.02
CA ASP A 373 14.09 -14.55 9.03
C ASP A 373 12.78 -14.94 8.33
N HIS A 374 12.81 -15.15 7.01
CA HIS A 374 11.58 -15.33 6.24
C HIS A 374 11.32 -16.77 5.81
N ASN A 375 12.34 -17.66 5.85
CA ASN A 375 12.18 -19.09 5.61
C ASN A 375 13.36 -19.89 6.18
N ARG A 376 13.30 -21.21 6.13
CA ARG A 376 14.32 -22.12 6.66
C ARG A 376 15.68 -22.05 5.99
N PHE A 377 15.78 -21.44 4.81
CA PHE A 377 17.04 -21.24 4.10
C PHE A 377 17.68 -19.90 4.43
N PHE A 378 16.87 -18.88 4.62
CA PHE A 378 17.26 -17.51 5.00
C PHE A 378 16.61 -17.13 6.33
N GLY A 379 16.97 -17.87 7.36
CA GLY A 379 16.38 -17.75 8.68
C GLY A 379 16.89 -18.79 9.65
N THR A 380 16.21 -18.97 10.78
CA THR A 380 16.50 -20.01 11.74
C THR A 380 16.37 -21.38 11.08
N ALA A 381 17.43 -22.18 11.16
CA ALA A 381 17.47 -23.51 10.55
C ALA A 381 16.39 -24.44 11.14
N VAL A 382 15.77 -25.23 10.25
CA VAL A 382 14.96 -26.39 10.60
C VAL A 382 15.82 -27.61 10.34
N GLU A 383 15.64 -28.67 11.13
CA GLU A 383 16.40 -29.93 10.97
C GLU A 383 16.31 -30.44 9.51
N GLY A 384 17.45 -30.68 8.90
CA GLY A 384 17.56 -31.14 7.50
C GLY A 384 17.41 -30.05 6.42
N SER A 385 17.28 -28.76 6.78
CA SER A 385 16.99 -27.68 5.81
C SER A 385 18.18 -27.11 5.03
N ASN A 386 19.42 -27.44 5.36
CA ASN A 386 20.60 -26.83 4.70
C ASN A 386 20.51 -25.29 4.61
N GLN A 387 20.43 -24.62 5.77
CA GLN A 387 20.40 -23.17 5.88
C GLN A 387 21.49 -22.51 5.02
N ILE A 388 21.13 -21.40 4.34
CA ILE A 388 22.07 -20.59 3.54
C ILE A 388 22.60 -19.44 4.39
N LEU A 389 21.69 -18.65 5.00
CA LEU A 389 21.99 -17.50 5.84
C LEU A 389 21.06 -17.48 7.06
N PRO A 390 21.47 -16.88 8.19
CA PRO A 390 20.63 -16.78 9.38
C PRO A 390 19.45 -15.82 9.23
N PHE A 391 19.45 -14.96 8.23
CA PHE A 391 18.38 -14.08 7.79
C PHE A 391 18.71 -13.52 6.40
N ALA A 392 17.71 -13.09 5.63
CA ALA A 392 17.91 -12.30 4.43
C ALA A 392 18.07 -10.81 4.81
N THR A 393 19.09 -10.18 4.28
CA THR A 393 19.26 -8.72 4.43
C THR A 393 18.19 -7.97 3.66
N PHE A 394 17.92 -6.72 4.06
CA PHE A 394 16.99 -5.84 3.35
C PHE A 394 17.28 -5.77 1.84
N ARG A 395 18.57 -5.65 1.47
CA ARG A 395 19.00 -5.66 0.07
C ARG A 395 18.59 -6.94 -0.68
N GLN A 396 18.77 -8.09 -0.05
CA GLN A 396 18.44 -9.38 -0.66
C GLN A 396 16.94 -9.56 -0.91
N LEU A 397 16.08 -8.90 -0.13
CA LEU A 397 14.63 -8.94 -0.34
C LEU A 397 14.18 -8.27 -1.65
N PHE A 398 15.06 -7.53 -2.33
CA PHE A 398 14.80 -6.89 -3.63
C PHE A 398 15.36 -7.70 -4.82
N GLU A 399 16.13 -8.76 -4.60
CA GLU A 399 16.89 -9.44 -5.67
C GLU A 399 16.01 -10.13 -6.73
N PHE A 400 14.85 -10.63 -6.35
CA PHE A 400 13.95 -11.40 -7.24
C PHE A 400 12.62 -10.71 -7.50
N THR A 401 12.60 -9.40 -7.38
CA THR A 401 11.43 -8.57 -7.64
C THR A 401 11.57 -7.82 -8.98
N GLY A 402 10.57 -7.06 -9.35
CA GLY A 402 10.59 -6.20 -10.54
C GLY A 402 11.72 -5.17 -10.56
N ASN A 403 12.30 -4.88 -9.40
CA ASN A 403 13.50 -4.05 -9.23
C ASN A 403 14.79 -4.86 -9.28
N GLY A 404 14.71 -6.17 -9.30
CA GLY A 404 15.81 -7.13 -9.13
C GLY A 404 16.74 -7.26 -10.32
N ARG A 405 17.25 -6.14 -10.84
CA ARG A 405 18.37 -6.15 -11.80
C ARG A 405 19.74 -6.30 -11.14
N MET A 406 19.75 -6.42 -9.82
CA MET A 406 21.01 -6.57 -9.12
C MET A 406 21.52 -7.99 -9.31
N PRO A 407 22.76 -8.16 -9.77
CA PRO A 407 23.37 -9.48 -9.82
C PRO A 407 23.34 -10.05 -8.40
N SER A 408 22.58 -11.13 -8.23
CA SER A 408 22.57 -11.84 -6.97
C SER A 408 23.88 -12.57 -6.78
N PRO A 409 24.60 -12.39 -5.67
CA PRO A 409 25.75 -13.23 -5.36
C PRO A 409 25.35 -14.70 -5.14
N LEU A 410 24.05 -14.99 -5.04
CA LEU A 410 23.50 -16.31 -4.73
C LEU A 410 23.01 -17.06 -5.97
N THR A 411 22.88 -16.36 -7.12
CA THR A 411 22.46 -16.98 -8.40
C THR A 411 23.27 -16.39 -9.55
N ALA A 412 23.90 -17.25 -10.34
CA ALA A 412 24.74 -16.85 -11.47
C ALA A 412 23.96 -16.22 -12.63
N ASP A 413 22.65 -16.53 -12.76
CA ASP A 413 21.80 -16.06 -13.84
C ASP A 413 20.60 -15.28 -13.29
N PRO A 414 20.21 -14.17 -13.93
CA PRO A 414 18.97 -13.47 -13.58
C PRO A 414 17.78 -14.39 -13.87
N LYS A 415 17.10 -14.82 -12.82
CA LYS A 415 15.88 -15.64 -12.94
C LYS A 415 14.72 -14.74 -13.37
N SER A 416 13.93 -15.20 -14.30
CA SER A 416 12.69 -14.53 -14.73
C SER A 416 11.52 -14.77 -13.78
N SER A 417 11.72 -15.57 -12.72
CA SER A 417 10.72 -15.92 -11.70
C SER A 417 11.40 -16.07 -10.35
N LEU A 418 10.62 -15.98 -9.28
CA LEU A 418 11.11 -16.19 -7.92
C LEU A 418 11.67 -17.61 -7.76
N PRO A 419 12.91 -17.80 -7.30
CA PRO A 419 13.41 -19.14 -6.98
C PRO A 419 12.63 -19.77 -5.82
N GLY A 420 12.36 -21.07 -5.90
CA GLY A 420 11.54 -21.77 -4.91
C GLY A 420 12.08 -21.74 -3.49
N ASN A 421 13.41 -21.60 -3.32
CA ASN A 421 14.04 -21.44 -2.01
C ASN A 421 13.92 -20.03 -1.41
N TRP A 422 13.31 -19.06 -2.12
CA TRP A 422 13.05 -17.70 -1.62
C TRP A 422 11.61 -17.49 -1.14
N VAL A 423 10.71 -18.41 -1.40
CA VAL A 423 9.29 -18.29 -0.96
C VAL A 423 9.23 -18.16 0.56
N ILE A 424 8.29 -17.32 1.02
CA ILE A 424 8.11 -17.07 2.45
C ILE A 424 7.46 -18.28 3.14
N GLU A 425 7.98 -18.65 4.30
CA GLU A 425 7.28 -19.48 5.28
C GLU A 425 6.49 -18.54 6.22
N TRP A 426 5.18 -18.48 6.04
CA TRP A 426 4.33 -17.47 6.66
C TRP A 426 4.22 -17.56 8.18
N ASP A 427 4.50 -18.74 8.78
CA ASP A 427 4.61 -18.88 10.24
C ASP A 427 5.63 -17.90 10.84
N ARG A 428 6.68 -17.58 10.08
CA ARG A 428 7.74 -16.63 10.48
C ARG A 428 7.34 -15.16 10.36
N MET A 429 6.25 -14.89 9.65
CA MET A 429 5.78 -13.52 9.39
C MET A 429 4.56 -13.14 10.22
N VAL A 430 3.79 -14.13 10.74
CA VAL A 430 2.55 -13.91 11.50
C VAL A 430 2.74 -13.97 13.01
N HIS A 431 3.95 -14.22 13.46
CA HIS A 431 4.30 -14.28 14.90
C HIS A 431 5.52 -13.41 15.19
N ALA A 432 5.46 -12.62 16.25
CA ALA A 432 6.59 -11.83 16.74
C ALA A 432 7.36 -12.61 17.83
N GLU A 433 8.26 -13.50 17.43
CA GLU A 433 8.94 -14.41 18.37
C GLU A 433 10.40 -14.02 18.67
N THR A 434 11.11 -13.48 17.67
CA THR A 434 12.55 -13.18 17.79
C THR A 434 12.90 -11.91 17.02
N ARG A 435 14.12 -11.41 17.22
CA ARG A 435 14.63 -10.18 16.60
C ARG A 435 14.35 -10.06 15.10
N ASN A 436 14.53 -11.10 14.31
CA ASN A 436 14.32 -11.03 12.86
C ASN A 436 12.91 -11.51 12.43
N ARG A 437 12.02 -11.79 13.38
CA ARG A 437 10.62 -12.21 13.20
C ARG A 437 9.61 -11.29 13.88
N SER A 438 10.00 -10.08 14.25
CA SER A 438 9.11 -9.03 14.75
C SER A 438 9.26 -7.78 13.87
N SER A 439 8.29 -6.90 13.84
CA SER A 439 8.50 -5.53 13.37
C SER A 439 9.40 -4.78 14.36
N ARG A 440 10.04 -3.70 13.93
CA ARG A 440 10.63 -2.75 14.87
C ARG A 440 9.54 -1.94 15.55
N LYS A 441 9.90 -1.28 16.65
CA LYS A 441 9.04 -0.30 17.32
C LYS A 441 8.73 0.88 16.39
N ILE A 442 7.59 1.49 16.60
CA ILE A 442 7.23 2.77 16.00
C ILE A 442 7.95 3.85 16.82
N ASP A 443 9.10 4.30 16.34
CA ASP A 443 9.97 5.24 17.01
C ASP A 443 10.64 6.19 16.02
N THR A 444 11.45 7.13 16.53
CA THR A 444 12.15 8.12 15.71
C THR A 444 13.42 7.57 15.04
N HIS A 445 13.70 6.28 15.13
CA HIS A 445 14.88 5.63 14.58
C HIS A 445 14.55 4.74 13.40
N LEU A 446 15.25 4.91 12.29
CA LEU A 446 15.06 4.11 11.07
C LEU A 446 16.16 3.05 10.93
N ALA A 447 15.84 1.93 10.30
CA ALA A 447 16.84 0.94 9.93
C ALA A 447 17.86 1.54 8.95
N GLU A 448 19.14 1.21 9.14
CA GLU A 448 20.27 1.73 8.34
C GLU A 448 20.04 1.66 6.83
N PRO A 449 19.50 0.56 6.23
CA PRO A 449 19.29 0.50 4.78
C PRO A 449 18.33 1.56 4.22
N LEU A 450 17.49 2.19 5.04
CA LEU A 450 16.61 3.28 4.62
C LEU A 450 17.34 4.62 4.43
N ASN A 451 18.61 4.68 4.77
CA ASN A 451 19.49 5.82 4.53
C ASN A 451 20.32 5.70 3.25
N ASP A 452 20.22 4.57 2.55
CA ASP A 452 20.81 4.33 1.23
C ASP A 452 19.84 3.51 0.35
N LEU A 453 18.73 4.12 -0.03
CA LEU A 453 17.68 3.46 -0.81
C LEU A 453 18.22 2.92 -2.13
N LEU A 454 18.00 1.63 -2.39
CA LEU A 454 18.65 0.86 -3.46
C LEU A 454 18.30 1.33 -4.87
N ASN A 455 17.03 1.68 -5.09
CA ASN A 455 16.50 1.99 -6.44
C ASN A 455 16.45 3.48 -6.74
N GLU A 456 17.12 4.29 -5.92
CA GLU A 456 17.17 5.73 -6.10
C GLU A 456 18.53 6.17 -6.65
N PRO A 457 18.58 7.24 -7.47
CA PRO A 457 19.83 7.76 -8.00
C PRO A 457 20.74 8.25 -6.87
N ALA A 458 22.04 8.15 -7.08
CA ALA A 458 23.04 8.64 -6.11
C ALA A 458 22.97 10.16 -5.93
N GLU A 459 22.61 10.87 -6.98
CA GLU A 459 22.49 12.33 -6.96
C GLU A 459 21.08 12.75 -7.45
N PRO A 460 20.46 13.73 -6.79
CA PRO A 460 20.94 14.37 -5.55
C PRO A 460 20.82 13.42 -4.34
N ALA A 461 21.77 13.50 -3.41
CA ALA A 461 21.89 12.58 -2.27
C ALA A 461 20.63 12.46 -1.40
N VAL A 462 19.78 13.49 -1.35
CA VAL A 462 18.47 13.47 -0.67
C VAL A 462 17.58 12.33 -1.16
N MET A 463 17.75 11.89 -2.40
CA MET A 463 16.95 10.80 -2.96
C MET A 463 17.20 9.46 -2.27
N LYS A 464 18.42 9.24 -1.78
CA LYS A 464 18.84 8.04 -1.06
C LYS A 464 18.36 8.01 0.40
N LYS A 465 18.12 9.17 1.02
CA LYS A 465 17.88 9.32 2.45
C LYS A 465 16.36 9.43 2.74
N LEU A 466 15.73 8.35 3.19
CA LEU A 466 14.28 8.31 3.41
C LEU A 466 13.79 9.35 4.42
N ALA A 467 14.48 9.49 5.57
CA ALA A 467 14.10 10.47 6.58
C ALA A 467 14.14 11.91 6.04
N GLN A 468 15.21 12.27 5.34
CA GLN A 468 15.38 13.59 4.76
C GLN A 468 14.27 13.88 3.71
N ARG A 469 13.96 12.91 2.87
CA ARG A 469 12.86 13.03 1.89
C ARG A 469 11.52 13.28 2.56
N ASN A 470 11.17 12.50 3.59
CA ASN A 470 9.87 12.63 4.26
C ASN A 470 9.73 13.97 4.97
N LEU A 471 10.76 14.42 5.71
CA LEU A 471 10.72 15.70 6.41
C LEU A 471 10.66 16.88 5.44
N ARG A 472 11.52 16.89 4.43
CA ARG A 472 11.52 17.94 3.39
C ARG A 472 10.20 17.97 2.62
N ARG A 473 9.62 16.79 2.31
CA ARG A 473 8.33 16.69 1.62
C ARG A 473 7.20 17.29 2.43
N GLY A 474 7.10 16.95 3.72
CA GLY A 474 6.09 17.54 4.62
C GLY A 474 6.20 19.06 4.69
N TYR A 475 7.43 19.60 4.76
CA TYR A 475 7.69 21.03 4.75
C TYR A 475 7.34 21.66 3.40
N ARG A 476 7.81 21.08 2.28
CA ARG A 476 7.54 21.58 0.91
C ARG A 476 6.06 21.64 0.60
N LEU A 477 5.30 20.60 0.97
CA LEU A 477 3.87 20.53 0.79
C LEU A 477 3.10 21.25 1.90
N ASN A 478 3.75 22.09 2.71
CA ASN A 478 3.14 22.96 3.70
C ASN A 478 2.15 22.24 4.63
N LEU A 479 2.52 21.03 5.10
CA LEU A 479 1.70 20.31 6.06
C LEU A 479 1.55 21.12 7.36
N PRO A 480 0.43 20.99 8.08
CA PRO A 480 0.32 21.52 9.43
C PRO A 480 1.43 21.01 10.34
N SER A 481 1.93 21.85 11.25
CA SER A 481 2.71 21.35 12.37
C SER A 481 1.85 20.46 13.26
N ALA A 482 2.46 19.46 13.90
CA ALA A 482 1.72 18.51 14.72
C ALA A 482 0.92 19.18 15.85
N GLN A 483 1.52 20.16 16.53
CA GLN A 483 0.85 20.87 17.61
C GLN A 483 -0.38 21.65 17.11
N SER A 484 -0.24 22.37 15.99
CA SER A 484 -1.37 23.13 15.43
C SER A 484 -2.47 22.20 14.91
N LEU A 485 -2.11 21.03 14.40
CA LEU A 485 -3.06 20.00 13.99
C LEU A 485 -3.79 19.38 15.18
N ALA A 486 -3.09 19.01 16.26
CA ALA A 486 -3.70 18.51 17.49
C ALA A 486 -4.66 19.53 18.11
N GLU A 487 -4.28 20.82 18.13
CA GLU A 487 -5.16 21.90 18.55
C GLU A 487 -6.40 22.04 17.66
N ALA A 488 -6.24 21.88 16.33
CA ALA A 488 -7.35 21.93 15.39
C ALA A 488 -8.34 20.78 15.63
N ILE A 489 -7.85 19.56 15.83
CA ILE A 489 -8.69 18.42 16.21
C ILE A 489 -9.38 18.68 17.55
N ASN A 490 -8.65 19.16 18.56
CA ASN A 490 -9.22 19.46 19.88
C ASN A 490 -10.34 20.51 19.81
N ARG A 491 -10.23 21.52 18.94
CA ARG A 491 -11.28 22.52 18.73
C ARG A 491 -12.56 21.98 18.13
N THR A 492 -12.53 20.82 17.44
CA THR A 492 -13.76 20.21 16.93
C THR A 492 -14.69 19.72 18.05
N GLY A 493 -14.14 19.38 19.21
CA GLY A 493 -14.89 18.77 20.32
C GLY A 493 -15.43 17.37 20.03
N LEU A 494 -15.04 16.76 18.92
CA LEU A 494 -15.51 15.42 18.51
C LEU A 494 -14.93 14.30 19.39
N TYR A 495 -13.73 14.50 19.91
CA TYR A 495 -13.00 13.53 20.72
C TYR A 495 -12.55 14.11 22.06
N ARG A 496 -12.07 13.26 22.94
CA ARG A 496 -11.32 13.72 24.11
C ARG A 496 -10.11 14.52 23.64
N PRO A 497 -9.70 15.59 24.38
CA PRO A 497 -8.55 16.38 23.96
C PRO A 497 -7.29 15.53 23.81
N ILE A 498 -6.66 15.62 22.63
CA ILE A 498 -5.36 15.02 22.34
C ILE A 498 -4.31 15.74 23.19
N PRO A 499 -3.52 15.04 24.02
CA PRO A 499 -2.39 15.61 24.73
C PRO A 499 -1.35 16.13 23.74
N ILE A 500 -0.85 17.34 23.94
CA ILE A 500 0.23 17.91 23.12
C ILE A 500 1.55 17.72 23.87
N LEU A 501 2.56 17.13 23.20
CA LEU A 501 3.88 16.95 23.78
C LEU A 501 4.52 18.29 24.09
N SER A 502 5.22 18.37 25.25
CA SER A 502 6.00 19.55 25.57
C SER A 502 7.22 19.68 24.64
N PRO A 503 7.79 20.90 24.47
CA PRO A 503 9.00 21.09 23.68
C PRO A 503 10.16 20.17 24.11
N GLU A 504 10.31 19.90 25.41
CA GLU A 504 11.34 19.01 25.97
C GLU A 504 11.09 17.55 25.55
N GLN A 505 9.82 17.09 25.61
CA GLN A 505 9.44 15.74 25.17
C GLN A 505 9.69 15.55 23.67
N VAL A 506 9.43 16.58 22.86
CA VAL A 506 9.69 16.54 21.43
C VAL A 506 11.18 16.47 21.13
N ARG A 507 11.97 17.35 21.73
CA ARG A 507 13.42 17.48 21.44
C ARG A 507 14.23 16.25 21.85
N GLU A 508 14.07 15.78 23.06
CA GLU A 508 14.87 14.69 23.63
C GLU A 508 16.39 14.86 23.38
N GLY A 509 16.93 16.00 23.77
CA GLY A 509 18.36 16.30 23.59
C GLY A 509 18.78 16.80 22.20
N ARG A 510 17.81 16.99 21.28
CA ARG A 510 18.05 17.59 19.94
C ARG A 510 17.92 19.12 20.04
N ASP A 511 18.87 19.78 20.68
CA ASP A 511 18.79 21.22 20.98
C ASP A 511 18.70 22.11 19.74
N PHE A 512 19.17 21.66 18.58
CA PHE A 512 19.01 22.36 17.31
C PHE A 512 17.55 22.58 16.91
N MET A 513 16.64 21.73 17.38
CA MET A 513 15.20 21.89 17.11
C MET A 513 14.63 23.16 17.74
N GLN A 514 15.11 23.54 18.94
CA GLN A 514 14.69 24.76 19.62
C GLN A 514 15.10 26.01 18.84
N ALA A 515 16.34 26.02 18.33
CA ALA A 515 16.86 27.18 17.59
C ALA A 515 16.05 27.46 16.30
N ALA A 516 15.49 26.40 15.67
CA ALA A 516 14.68 26.50 14.48
C ALA A 516 13.14 26.51 14.77
N GLY A 517 12.73 26.50 16.03
CA GLY A 517 11.32 26.45 16.44
C GLY A 517 10.60 25.12 16.12
N LEU A 518 11.37 24.06 15.78
CA LEU A 518 10.80 22.75 15.41
C LEU A 518 10.29 21.96 16.62
N ASP A 519 10.57 22.37 17.83
CA ASP A 519 10.06 21.76 19.06
C ASP A 519 8.65 22.27 19.43
N THR A 520 8.25 23.43 18.91
CA THR A 520 6.91 24.04 19.09
C THR A 520 6.06 24.00 17.84
N ALA A 521 6.68 23.84 16.66
CA ALA A 521 6.04 23.63 15.37
C ALA A 521 6.69 22.41 14.67
N THR A 522 6.43 21.23 15.20
CA THR A 522 7.11 19.99 14.84
C THR A 522 6.63 19.42 13.51
N PRO A 523 7.54 18.92 12.64
CA PRO A 523 7.14 18.16 11.47
C PRO A 523 6.23 16.98 11.84
N LEU A 524 5.05 16.90 11.20
CA LEU A 524 4.00 15.97 11.57
C LEU A 524 4.47 14.52 11.60
N TRP A 525 5.25 14.08 10.61
CA TRP A 525 5.76 12.71 10.55
C TRP A 525 6.67 12.38 11.74
N PHE A 526 7.61 13.27 12.08
CA PHE A 526 8.50 13.09 13.23
C PHE A 526 7.71 13.04 14.54
N TYR A 527 6.75 13.96 14.71
CA TYR A 527 5.93 14.00 15.93
C TYR A 527 5.13 12.73 16.15
N VAL A 528 4.52 12.17 15.10
CA VAL A 528 3.77 10.91 15.18
C VAL A 528 4.66 9.76 15.64
N LEU A 529 5.90 9.69 15.16
CA LEU A 529 6.88 8.70 15.59
C LEU A 529 7.31 8.95 17.04
N ARG A 530 7.56 10.20 17.40
CA ARG A 530 7.98 10.60 18.75
C ARG A 530 6.91 10.32 19.79
N GLU A 531 5.65 10.60 19.45
CA GLU A 531 4.49 10.32 20.31
C GLU A 531 4.38 8.81 20.59
N ALA A 532 4.53 7.98 19.55
CA ALA A 532 4.53 6.52 19.67
C ALA A 532 5.71 6.02 20.53
N GLU A 533 6.89 6.53 20.30
CA GLU A 533 8.11 6.19 21.06
C GLU A 533 7.94 6.43 22.56
N LEU A 534 7.37 7.57 22.95
CA LEU A 534 7.08 7.92 24.35
C LEU A 534 6.05 7.00 25.02
N THR A 535 5.23 6.30 24.23
CA THR A 535 4.26 5.30 24.73
C THR A 535 4.76 3.86 24.58
N GLY A 536 6.04 3.67 24.27
CA GLY A 536 6.69 2.35 24.19
C GLY A 536 6.88 1.83 22.75
N GLY A 537 6.32 2.49 21.72
CA GLY A 537 6.54 2.16 20.31
C GLY A 537 5.80 0.92 19.80
N HIS A 538 4.85 0.39 20.56
CA HIS A 538 4.07 -0.79 20.14
C HIS A 538 2.82 -0.42 19.32
N HIS A 539 2.40 0.81 19.37
CA HIS A 539 1.30 1.41 18.60
C HIS A 539 1.55 2.92 18.43
N LEU A 540 0.79 3.54 17.56
CA LEU A 540 0.75 5.00 17.40
C LEU A 540 0.27 5.68 18.68
N GLY A 541 0.76 6.91 18.93
CA GLY A 541 0.20 7.77 19.96
C GLY A 541 -1.17 8.36 19.57
N ALA A 542 -1.67 9.29 20.36
CA ALA A 542 -3.05 9.79 20.20
C ALA A 542 -3.25 10.51 18.86
N LEU A 543 -2.38 11.46 18.48
CA LEU A 543 -2.51 12.20 17.22
C LEU A 543 -2.40 11.29 16.01
N GLY A 544 -1.36 10.44 15.99
CA GLY A 544 -1.15 9.46 14.92
C GLY A 544 -2.34 8.52 14.77
N SER A 545 -2.87 7.99 15.88
CA SER A 545 -4.05 7.11 15.89
C SER A 545 -5.30 7.80 15.37
N HIS A 546 -5.57 9.05 15.75
CA HIS A 546 -6.74 9.78 15.23
C HIS A 546 -6.66 9.98 13.71
N LEU A 547 -5.50 10.36 13.18
CA LEU A 547 -5.33 10.57 11.73
C LEU A 547 -5.50 9.26 10.96
N VAL A 548 -4.85 8.20 11.42
CA VAL A 548 -4.87 6.90 10.72
C VAL A 548 -6.23 6.23 10.84
N ALA A 549 -6.80 6.16 12.05
CA ALA A 549 -8.07 5.50 12.26
C ALA A 549 -9.23 6.23 11.57
N ASN A 550 -9.31 7.58 11.67
CA ASN A 550 -10.36 8.32 10.96
C ASN A 550 -10.27 8.14 9.45
N THR A 551 -9.06 8.15 8.87
CA THR A 551 -8.91 8.01 7.42
C THR A 551 -9.30 6.59 6.97
N LEU A 552 -8.69 5.55 7.53
CA LEU A 552 -8.96 4.17 7.07
C LEU A 552 -10.41 3.73 7.36
N ALA A 553 -10.94 4.04 8.54
CA ALA A 553 -12.34 3.76 8.85
C ALA A 553 -13.29 4.57 7.98
N GLY A 554 -12.99 5.84 7.77
CA GLY A 554 -13.79 6.71 6.92
C GLY A 554 -13.84 6.26 5.46
N LEU A 555 -12.72 5.80 4.90
CA LEU A 555 -12.67 5.23 3.54
C LEU A 555 -13.64 4.04 3.38
N VAL A 556 -13.73 3.17 4.38
CA VAL A 556 -14.67 2.04 4.35
C VAL A 556 -16.10 2.48 4.60
N MET A 557 -16.33 3.35 5.58
CA MET A 557 -17.68 3.76 6.00
C MET A 557 -18.36 4.71 4.99
N ARG A 558 -17.57 5.46 4.20
CA ARG A 558 -18.10 6.37 3.16
C ARG A 558 -18.18 5.71 1.78
N ASP A 559 -17.53 4.57 1.55
CA ASP A 559 -17.72 3.79 0.33
C ASP A 559 -19.00 2.96 0.42
N SER A 560 -20.04 3.38 -0.29
CA SER A 560 -21.34 2.69 -0.33
C SER A 560 -21.27 1.25 -0.86
N THR A 561 -20.16 0.84 -1.45
CA THR A 561 -19.94 -0.51 -1.99
C THR A 561 -19.10 -1.39 -1.06
N SER A 562 -18.66 -0.86 0.10
CA SER A 562 -17.87 -1.60 1.07
C SER A 562 -18.68 -2.64 1.85
N TYR A 563 -17.98 -3.54 2.54
CA TYR A 563 -18.62 -4.52 3.43
C TYR A 563 -19.45 -3.86 4.54
N TRP A 564 -19.13 -2.60 4.89
CA TRP A 564 -19.81 -1.87 5.96
C TRP A 564 -21.31 -1.69 5.68
N HIS A 565 -21.67 -1.56 4.41
CA HIS A 565 -23.06 -1.40 3.95
C HIS A 565 -23.68 -2.71 3.43
N ALA A 566 -22.89 -3.76 3.28
CA ALA A 566 -23.39 -5.08 2.88
C ALA A 566 -24.05 -5.79 4.05
N THR A 567 -25.07 -6.61 3.76
CA THR A 567 -25.79 -7.38 4.78
C THR A 567 -25.92 -8.85 4.39
N ILE A 568 -26.02 -9.71 5.39
CA ILE A 568 -26.43 -11.12 5.30
C ILE A 568 -27.54 -11.30 6.31
N ASP A 569 -28.71 -11.78 5.89
CA ASP A 569 -29.90 -11.97 6.74
C ASP A 569 -30.28 -10.71 7.55
N GLY A 570 -30.20 -9.52 6.92
CA GLY A 570 -30.49 -8.25 7.55
C GLY A 570 -29.45 -7.73 8.56
N ASN A 571 -28.35 -8.45 8.74
CA ASN A 571 -27.24 -8.04 9.61
C ASN A 571 -26.05 -7.62 8.75
N ARG A 572 -25.22 -6.67 9.25
CA ARG A 572 -24.00 -6.27 8.55
C ARG A 572 -23.14 -7.50 8.22
N TRP A 573 -22.59 -7.50 7.02
CA TRP A 573 -21.66 -8.53 6.56
C TRP A 573 -20.47 -8.68 7.52
N SER A 574 -20.05 -9.91 7.75
CA SER A 574 -18.80 -10.24 8.45
C SER A 574 -18.29 -11.60 7.96
N PRO A 575 -16.99 -11.89 8.11
CA PRO A 575 -16.43 -13.21 7.76
C PRO A 575 -17.15 -14.37 8.46
N ALA A 576 -17.49 -14.23 9.74
CA ALA A 576 -18.18 -15.25 10.51
C ALA A 576 -19.63 -15.47 10.05
N ARG A 577 -20.29 -14.45 9.48
CA ARG A 577 -21.63 -14.62 8.88
C ARG A 577 -21.56 -15.20 7.49
N PHE A 578 -20.56 -14.82 6.71
CA PHE A 578 -20.35 -15.33 5.36
C PHE A 578 -19.93 -16.81 5.39
N GLN A 579 -18.95 -17.17 6.22
CA GLN A 579 -18.40 -18.52 6.32
C GLN A 579 -18.23 -18.94 7.79
N PRO A 580 -19.33 -19.36 8.48
CA PRO A 580 -19.30 -19.63 9.92
C PRO A 580 -18.34 -20.73 10.35
N SER A 581 -18.12 -21.73 9.51
CA SER A 581 -17.27 -22.88 9.82
C SER A 581 -15.77 -22.57 9.81
N GLN A 582 -15.36 -21.58 9.02
CA GLN A 582 -13.97 -21.16 8.86
C GLN A 582 -13.89 -19.67 8.48
N PRO A 583 -14.20 -18.77 9.42
CA PRO A 583 -14.19 -17.35 9.10
C PRO A 583 -12.78 -16.85 8.78
N ILE A 584 -12.69 -16.01 7.75
CA ILE A 584 -11.45 -15.33 7.35
C ILE A 584 -11.41 -13.97 8.05
N ASP A 585 -11.25 -13.96 9.36
CA ASP A 585 -11.34 -12.79 10.23
C ASP A 585 -9.98 -12.19 10.62
N SER A 586 -8.89 -12.80 10.16
CA SER A 586 -7.52 -12.37 10.42
C SER A 586 -6.61 -12.72 9.24
N LEU A 587 -5.45 -12.03 9.11
CA LEU A 587 -4.41 -12.36 8.13
C LEU A 587 -3.96 -13.82 8.27
N LYS A 588 -3.85 -14.30 9.50
CA LYS A 588 -3.52 -15.70 9.79
C LYS A 588 -4.60 -16.66 9.27
N ALA A 589 -5.88 -16.36 9.48
CA ALA A 589 -6.99 -17.14 8.94
C ALA A 589 -7.02 -17.08 7.41
N MET A 590 -6.74 -15.93 6.79
CA MET A 590 -6.60 -15.77 5.35
C MET A 590 -5.48 -16.66 4.79
N LEU A 591 -4.31 -16.67 5.41
CA LEU A 591 -3.18 -17.48 4.97
C LEU A 591 -3.47 -18.98 5.08
N ARG A 592 -4.17 -19.42 6.14
CA ARG A 592 -4.66 -20.80 6.27
C ARG A 592 -5.68 -21.15 5.19
N PHE A 593 -6.64 -20.30 4.96
CA PHE A 593 -7.66 -20.52 3.93
C PHE A 593 -7.05 -20.63 2.54
N THR A 594 -5.99 -19.88 2.27
CA THR A 594 -5.27 -19.91 0.98
C THR A 594 -4.26 -21.05 0.87
N GLY A 595 -4.05 -21.83 1.91
CA GLY A 595 -3.08 -22.93 1.95
C GLY A 595 -1.61 -22.46 1.99
N LEU A 596 -1.38 -21.26 2.51
CA LEU A 596 -0.05 -20.67 2.70
C LEU A 596 0.48 -20.82 4.14
N LEU A 597 -0.39 -21.17 5.06
CA LEU A 597 -0.10 -21.47 6.47
C LEU A 597 -0.88 -22.71 6.89
N ASP A 598 -0.29 -23.57 7.72
CA ASP A 598 -0.91 -24.76 8.29
C ASP A 598 -1.92 -24.44 9.42
#